data_df12d93d242038ad86684cf5fce35d7b
#
_entry.id   df12d93d242038ad86684cf5fce35d7b
#
_cell.length_a   1.000
_cell.length_b   1.000
_cell.length_c   1.000
_cell.angle_alpha   90.00
_cell.angle_beta   90.00
_cell.angle_gamma   90.00
#
_symmetry.space_group_name_H-M   'P 1'
#
loop_
_entity.id
_entity.type
_entity.pdbx_description
1 polymer ?
#
loop_
_entity_poly.entity_id
_entity_poly.type
_entity_poly.pdbx_seq_one_letter_code
_entity_poly.pdbx_strand_id
1 'polypeptide(L)'
;MPGPTPDSSRDVRPTLEAVAALAGVSRATASRVVNGGAGVRKPLVEQVRKAVDELGYVPNHAARTLVTRRNGAVAVIIDEPEFRIFSDPFFSQQIRGISRELSVYDAQLVLLLVEGSGDFDRVARYLAGGHVDGALAFSLHMDDELPSIIRRFRVPTVYGGRPGRPGAASEPALPYVDCDNRGGAAEAVRHLVSLGRRRIAHIAGPRDQTSALDRIDGYRDVLPEGDPALLAEGDFTVEGGARAMTQLLERHPDLDAVFAANDLMASGALRVLRERGRRVPKEVALVGFDDMVSIAEITEPPLTTVRQDVEGMGRLMVRMLMRRLNGEGEGDELESVITPTRLVHRASA
;
A
#
# COMPACT_ATOMS: atom_id res chain seq x y z
N MET A 1 9.17 26.19 -60.56
CA MET A 1 9.12 24.84 -59.99
C MET A 1 8.47 24.95 -58.63
N PRO A 2 7.22 24.54 -58.46
CA PRO A 2 6.64 24.44 -57.13
C PRO A 2 7.18 23.17 -56.46
N GLY A 3 7.64 23.32 -55.21
CA GLY A 3 8.13 22.21 -54.38
C GLY A 3 7.03 21.23 -53.98
N PRO A 4 7.39 19.99 -53.62
CA PRO A 4 6.44 18.98 -53.26
C PRO A 4 5.66 19.38 -51.97
N THR A 5 4.35 19.38 -52.09
CA THR A 5 3.42 19.48 -50.99
C THR A 5 3.68 18.35 -50.00
N PRO A 6 3.76 18.59 -48.66
CA PRO A 6 3.88 17.55 -47.69
C PRO A 6 2.57 16.71 -47.70
N ASP A 7 2.75 15.43 -47.93
CA ASP A 7 1.70 14.40 -47.83
C ASP A 7 1.11 14.42 -46.43
N SER A 8 -0.08 14.98 -46.28
CA SER A 8 -0.85 15.00 -45.05
C SER A 8 -1.65 13.72 -44.92
N SER A 9 -1.01 12.55 -44.96
CA SER A 9 -1.61 11.33 -44.40
C SER A 9 -1.57 11.47 -42.89
N ARG A 10 -2.55 12.21 -42.34
CA ARG A 10 -2.86 12.16 -40.90
C ARG A 10 -3.04 10.69 -40.56
N ASP A 11 -2.25 10.22 -39.63
CA ASP A 11 -2.39 8.94 -38.94
C ASP A 11 -3.82 8.88 -38.34
N VAL A 12 -4.80 8.46 -39.14
CA VAL A 12 -6.19 8.33 -38.72
C VAL A 12 -6.25 7.06 -37.91
N ARG A 13 -6.32 7.20 -36.59
CA ARG A 13 -6.51 6.06 -35.70
C ARG A 13 -7.67 5.19 -36.19
N PRO A 14 -7.48 3.86 -36.30
CA PRO A 14 -8.54 2.95 -36.72
C PRO A 14 -9.80 3.17 -35.90
N THR A 15 -10.94 3.09 -36.54
CA THR A 15 -12.24 3.27 -35.88
C THR A 15 -12.97 1.92 -35.73
N LEU A 16 -13.94 1.84 -34.83
CA LEU A 16 -14.78 0.65 -34.69
C LEU A 16 -15.56 0.33 -35.97
N GLU A 17 -15.89 1.37 -36.77
CA GLU A 17 -16.51 1.25 -38.09
C GLU A 17 -15.55 0.55 -39.07
N ALA A 18 -14.26 0.89 -39.06
CA ALA A 18 -13.27 0.23 -39.90
C ALA A 18 -13.11 -1.27 -39.50
N VAL A 19 -13.10 -1.58 -38.22
CA VAL A 19 -13.07 -2.96 -37.72
C VAL A 19 -14.33 -3.72 -38.20
N ALA A 20 -15.51 -3.13 -38.07
CA ALA A 20 -16.77 -3.75 -38.50
C ALA A 20 -16.79 -4.04 -39.99
N ALA A 21 -16.31 -3.07 -40.80
CA ALA A 21 -16.20 -3.21 -42.24
C ALA A 21 -15.22 -4.32 -42.65
N LEU A 22 -14.04 -4.36 -42.06
CA LEU A 22 -13.01 -5.37 -42.35
C LEU A 22 -13.47 -6.78 -41.90
N ALA A 23 -14.15 -6.88 -40.76
CA ALA A 23 -14.67 -8.15 -40.25
C ALA A 23 -15.99 -8.61 -40.94
N GLY A 24 -16.60 -7.80 -41.83
CA GLY A 24 -17.85 -8.12 -42.49
C GLY A 24 -19.04 -8.23 -41.54
N VAL A 25 -19.07 -7.48 -40.45
CA VAL A 25 -20.10 -7.51 -39.41
C VAL A 25 -20.73 -6.13 -39.18
N SER A 26 -21.88 -6.09 -38.51
CA SER A 26 -22.44 -4.80 -38.09
C SER A 26 -21.57 -4.14 -37.02
N ARG A 27 -21.58 -2.77 -36.93
CA ARG A 27 -20.94 -2.00 -35.88
C ARG A 27 -21.35 -2.49 -34.48
N ALA A 28 -22.63 -2.86 -34.30
CA ALA A 28 -23.13 -3.39 -33.04
C ALA A 28 -22.49 -4.75 -32.66
N THR A 29 -22.28 -5.62 -33.68
CA THR A 29 -21.60 -6.90 -33.49
C THR A 29 -20.09 -6.70 -33.15
N ALA A 30 -19.42 -5.83 -33.91
CA ALA A 30 -18.03 -5.49 -33.65
C ALA A 30 -17.88 -4.90 -32.23
N SER A 31 -18.71 -3.93 -31.85
CA SER A 31 -18.75 -3.35 -30.52
C SER A 31 -18.92 -4.40 -29.40
N ARG A 32 -19.85 -5.33 -29.62
CA ARG A 32 -20.11 -6.40 -28.65
C ARG A 32 -18.94 -7.32 -28.48
N VAL A 33 -18.25 -7.70 -29.54
CA VAL A 33 -17.04 -8.55 -29.47
C VAL A 33 -15.90 -7.83 -28.81
N VAL A 34 -15.62 -6.59 -29.20
CA VAL A 34 -14.54 -5.76 -28.67
C VAL A 34 -14.71 -5.49 -27.17
N ASN A 35 -15.96 -5.36 -26.70
CA ASN A 35 -16.27 -5.13 -25.28
C ASN A 35 -16.51 -6.42 -24.47
N GLY A 36 -16.19 -7.60 -25.02
CA GLY A 36 -16.31 -8.87 -24.28
C GLY A 36 -17.75 -9.36 -24.08
N GLY A 37 -18.72 -8.80 -24.80
CA GLY A 37 -20.14 -9.12 -24.67
C GLY A 37 -20.48 -10.55 -25.10
N ALA A 38 -21.31 -11.24 -24.31
CA ALA A 38 -21.81 -12.57 -24.61
C ALA A 38 -22.80 -12.56 -25.79
N GLY A 39 -23.01 -13.75 -26.43
CA GLY A 39 -24.06 -13.94 -27.40
C GLY A 39 -23.64 -13.74 -28.86
N VAL A 40 -22.37 -13.57 -29.17
CA VAL A 40 -21.85 -13.58 -30.54
C VAL A 40 -21.28 -14.97 -30.88
N ARG A 41 -21.63 -15.48 -32.06
CA ARG A 41 -21.14 -16.79 -32.52
C ARG A 41 -19.61 -16.81 -32.67
N LYS A 42 -18.95 -17.90 -32.23
CA LYS A 42 -17.49 -18.02 -32.23
C LYS A 42 -16.79 -17.60 -33.54
N PRO A 43 -17.29 -17.99 -34.77
CA PRO A 43 -16.62 -17.57 -36.00
C PRO A 43 -16.60 -16.04 -36.19
N LEU A 44 -17.68 -15.34 -35.78
CA LEU A 44 -17.73 -13.87 -35.88
C LEU A 44 -16.80 -13.21 -34.87
N VAL A 45 -16.62 -13.82 -33.67
CA VAL A 45 -15.66 -13.35 -32.68
C VAL A 45 -14.26 -13.41 -33.25
N GLU A 46 -13.88 -14.52 -33.89
CA GLU A 46 -12.57 -14.70 -34.52
C GLU A 46 -12.33 -13.70 -35.65
N GLN A 47 -13.33 -13.48 -36.51
CA GLN A 47 -13.24 -12.48 -37.60
C GLN A 47 -13.02 -11.07 -37.08
N VAL A 48 -13.77 -10.67 -36.05
CA VAL A 48 -13.61 -9.34 -35.45
C VAL A 48 -12.25 -9.20 -34.76
N ARG A 49 -11.77 -10.21 -34.02
CA ARG A 49 -10.44 -10.18 -33.38
C ARG A 49 -9.34 -10.04 -34.42
N LYS A 50 -9.40 -10.81 -35.50
CA LYS A 50 -8.45 -10.69 -36.61
C LYS A 50 -8.45 -9.29 -37.21
N ALA A 51 -9.63 -8.68 -37.43
CA ALA A 51 -9.71 -7.31 -37.93
C ALA A 51 -9.16 -6.27 -36.95
N VAL A 52 -9.36 -6.46 -35.64
CA VAL A 52 -8.77 -5.63 -34.57
C VAL A 52 -7.24 -5.69 -34.62
N ASP A 53 -6.66 -6.90 -34.70
CA ASP A 53 -5.21 -7.11 -34.74
C ASP A 53 -4.61 -6.53 -36.04
N GLU A 54 -5.25 -6.75 -37.19
CA GLU A 54 -4.77 -6.27 -38.50
C GLU A 54 -4.79 -4.76 -38.60
N LEU A 55 -5.80 -4.09 -38.05
CA LEU A 55 -5.90 -2.64 -38.04
C LEU A 55 -5.14 -1.98 -36.90
N GLY A 56 -4.64 -2.74 -35.92
CA GLY A 56 -4.10 -2.17 -34.69
C GLY A 56 -5.14 -1.35 -33.92
N TYR A 57 -6.43 -1.74 -34.01
CA TYR A 57 -7.50 -1.00 -33.34
C TYR A 57 -7.43 -1.14 -31.84
N VAL A 58 -7.31 -0.01 -31.16
CA VAL A 58 -7.41 0.07 -29.70
C VAL A 58 -8.79 0.65 -29.35
N PRO A 59 -9.60 -0.07 -28.55
CA PRO A 59 -10.91 0.44 -28.11
C PRO A 59 -10.81 1.83 -27.51
N ASN A 60 -11.67 2.75 -27.92
CA ASN A 60 -11.72 4.07 -27.34
C ASN A 60 -12.25 3.99 -25.90
N HIS A 61 -11.38 4.24 -24.95
CA HIS A 61 -11.69 4.19 -23.51
C HIS A 61 -12.89 5.10 -23.15
N ALA A 62 -12.94 6.33 -23.70
CA ALA A 62 -14.03 7.26 -23.46
C ALA A 62 -15.40 6.71 -23.95
N ALA A 63 -15.42 6.01 -25.09
CA ALA A 63 -16.64 5.36 -25.58
C ALA A 63 -17.05 4.17 -24.71
N ARG A 64 -16.08 3.42 -24.17
CA ARG A 64 -16.35 2.32 -23.23
C ARG A 64 -16.91 2.85 -21.90
N THR A 65 -16.33 3.92 -21.36
CA THR A 65 -16.78 4.58 -20.12
C THR A 65 -18.23 5.06 -20.21
N LEU A 66 -18.63 5.63 -21.35
CA LEU A 66 -20.04 6.04 -21.59
C LEU A 66 -21.03 4.87 -21.53
N VAL A 67 -20.63 3.68 -21.96
CA VAL A 67 -21.49 2.49 -21.96
C VAL A 67 -21.46 1.76 -20.62
N THR A 68 -20.26 1.58 -20.03
CA THR A 68 -20.07 0.81 -18.80
C THR A 68 -20.25 1.64 -17.54
N ARG A 69 -20.21 2.97 -17.65
CA ARG A 69 -20.13 3.93 -16.54
C ARG A 69 -18.94 3.67 -15.62
N ARG A 70 -17.87 3.05 -16.15
CA ARG A 70 -16.61 2.76 -15.43
C ARG A 70 -15.43 3.28 -16.22
N ASN A 71 -14.49 3.87 -15.48
CA ASN A 71 -13.25 4.38 -16.05
C ASN A 71 -12.17 3.31 -16.18
N GLY A 72 -12.32 2.15 -15.55
CA GLY A 72 -11.28 1.13 -15.49
C GLY A 72 -9.99 1.65 -14.82
N ALA A 73 -10.12 2.58 -13.89
CA ALA A 73 -9.00 3.18 -13.17
C ALA A 73 -9.29 3.24 -11.67
N VAL A 74 -8.27 2.99 -10.86
CA VAL A 74 -8.32 3.04 -9.40
C VAL A 74 -7.23 4.00 -8.91
N ALA A 75 -7.61 4.95 -8.06
CA ALA A 75 -6.65 5.82 -7.39
C ALA A 75 -5.93 5.06 -6.27
N VAL A 76 -4.62 5.23 -6.20
CA VAL A 76 -3.79 4.85 -5.05
C VAL A 76 -3.30 6.14 -4.42
N ILE A 77 -3.75 6.42 -3.20
CA ILE A 77 -3.49 7.68 -2.49
C ILE A 77 -2.58 7.37 -1.31
N ILE A 78 -1.46 8.07 -1.24
CA ILE A 78 -0.46 7.91 -0.18
C ILE A 78 -0.19 9.27 0.44
N ASP A 79 -0.39 9.37 1.75
CA ASP A 79 -0.13 10.60 2.52
C ASP A 79 1.18 10.48 3.28
N GLU A 80 2.25 10.78 2.56
CA GLU A 80 3.63 10.73 3.07
C GLU A 80 4.54 11.62 2.22
N PRO A 81 5.66 12.11 2.79
CA PRO A 81 6.67 12.81 2.02
C PRO A 81 7.21 11.94 0.87
N GLU A 82 7.39 12.54 -0.31
CA GLU A 82 7.84 11.81 -1.51
C GLU A 82 9.13 11.02 -1.26
N PHE A 83 10.12 11.62 -0.56
CA PHE A 83 11.37 10.94 -0.27
C PHE A 83 11.16 9.62 0.48
N ARG A 84 10.16 9.55 1.39
CA ARG A 84 9.82 8.34 2.13
C ARG A 84 9.19 7.30 1.23
N ILE A 85 8.22 7.70 0.40
CA ILE A 85 7.52 6.79 -0.53
C ILE A 85 8.51 6.07 -1.45
N PHE A 86 9.54 6.77 -1.94
CA PHE A 86 10.50 6.20 -2.88
C PHE A 86 11.71 5.52 -2.21
N SER A 87 12.00 5.79 -0.94
CA SER A 87 13.11 5.17 -0.22
C SER A 87 12.73 3.97 0.64
N ASP A 88 11.47 3.88 1.08
CA ASP A 88 10.98 2.77 1.91
C ASP A 88 10.43 1.62 1.03
N PRO A 89 11.03 0.42 1.09
CA PRO A 89 10.57 -0.74 0.33
C PRO A 89 9.12 -1.16 0.63
N PHE A 90 8.55 -0.77 1.75
CA PHE A 90 7.15 -1.01 2.11
C PHE A 90 6.21 -0.52 1.01
N PHE A 91 6.36 0.74 0.59
CA PHE A 91 5.49 1.34 -0.43
C PHE A 91 5.62 0.64 -1.78
N SER A 92 6.83 0.31 -2.20
CA SER A 92 7.07 -0.38 -3.47
C SER A 92 6.46 -1.77 -3.50
N GLN A 93 6.48 -2.52 -2.38
CA GLN A 93 5.84 -3.83 -2.26
C GLN A 93 4.31 -3.71 -2.27
N GLN A 94 3.76 -2.74 -1.55
CA GLN A 94 2.32 -2.48 -1.51
C GLN A 94 1.80 -2.14 -2.91
N ILE A 95 2.43 -1.16 -3.59
CA ILE A 95 2.07 -0.73 -4.95
C ILE A 95 2.20 -1.90 -5.93
N ARG A 96 3.23 -2.73 -5.81
CA ARG A 96 3.41 -3.92 -6.66
C ARG A 96 2.26 -4.91 -6.48
N GLY A 97 1.83 -5.18 -5.25
CA GLY A 97 0.68 -6.04 -4.96
C GLY A 97 -0.60 -5.50 -5.58
N ILE A 98 -0.85 -4.19 -5.40
CA ILE A 98 -1.98 -3.47 -5.98
C ILE A 98 -1.94 -3.55 -7.51
N SER A 99 -0.83 -3.19 -8.14
CA SER A 99 -0.69 -3.16 -9.59
C SER A 99 -0.91 -4.53 -10.23
N ARG A 100 -0.33 -5.59 -9.65
CA ARG A 100 -0.52 -6.96 -10.13
C ARG A 100 -1.99 -7.41 -10.05
N GLU A 101 -2.67 -7.09 -8.97
CA GLU A 101 -4.05 -7.48 -8.80
C GLU A 101 -4.98 -6.65 -9.71
N LEU A 102 -4.75 -5.33 -9.87
CA LEU A 102 -5.51 -4.49 -10.80
C LEU A 102 -5.42 -4.99 -12.25
N SER A 103 -4.26 -5.52 -12.65
CA SER A 103 -4.07 -6.10 -13.98
C SER A 103 -4.98 -7.30 -14.24
N VAL A 104 -5.38 -8.06 -13.21
CA VAL A 104 -6.34 -9.17 -13.34
C VAL A 104 -7.74 -8.65 -13.72
N TYR A 105 -8.06 -7.42 -13.32
CA TYR A 105 -9.34 -6.76 -13.59
C TYR A 105 -9.31 -5.81 -14.79
N ASP A 106 -8.21 -5.79 -15.57
CA ASP A 106 -8.01 -4.83 -16.69
C ASP A 106 -8.19 -3.37 -16.24
N ALA A 107 -7.74 -3.06 -15.00
CA ALA A 107 -7.84 -1.75 -14.39
C ALA A 107 -6.48 -1.07 -14.28
N GLN A 108 -6.46 0.26 -14.48
CA GLN A 108 -5.25 1.08 -14.39
C GLN A 108 -5.05 1.61 -12.98
N LEU A 109 -3.78 1.73 -12.57
CA LEU A 109 -3.38 2.38 -11.32
C LEU A 109 -3.09 3.85 -11.58
N VAL A 110 -3.72 4.74 -10.81
CA VAL A 110 -3.41 6.17 -10.80
C VAL A 110 -2.85 6.52 -9.43
N LEU A 111 -1.56 6.87 -9.38
CA LEU A 111 -0.88 7.24 -8.14
C LEU A 111 -1.11 8.71 -7.82
N LEU A 112 -1.63 8.99 -6.64
CA LEU A 112 -1.86 10.34 -6.11
C LEU A 112 -1.06 10.48 -4.81
N LEU A 113 -0.03 11.31 -4.83
CA LEU A 113 0.81 11.60 -3.67
C LEU A 113 0.29 12.85 -2.97
N VAL A 114 0.26 12.79 -1.65
CA VAL A 114 -0.14 13.88 -0.76
C VAL A 114 1.03 14.16 0.17
N GLU A 115 1.48 15.40 0.22
CA GLU A 115 2.59 15.82 1.07
C GLU A 115 2.22 17.01 1.97
N GLY A 116 0.99 17.48 1.87
CA GLY A 116 0.50 18.58 2.69
C GLY A 116 -0.88 19.09 2.28
N SER A 117 -1.39 20.08 3.02
CA SER A 117 -2.77 20.57 2.90
C SER A 117 -3.17 21.01 1.48
N GLY A 118 -2.23 21.56 0.68
CA GLY A 118 -2.52 21.97 -0.70
C GLY A 118 -2.80 20.80 -1.65
N ASP A 119 -2.30 19.63 -1.36
CA ASP A 119 -2.51 18.43 -2.16
C ASP A 119 -3.89 17.83 -1.94
N PHE A 120 -4.48 17.99 -0.76
CA PHE A 120 -5.84 17.51 -0.50
C PHE A 120 -6.85 18.14 -1.46
N ASP A 121 -6.73 19.44 -1.76
CA ASP A 121 -7.59 20.11 -2.74
C ASP A 121 -7.41 19.57 -4.16
N ARG A 122 -6.18 19.22 -4.54
CA ARG A 122 -5.86 18.59 -5.84
C ARG A 122 -6.49 17.20 -5.94
N VAL A 123 -6.31 16.38 -4.91
CA VAL A 123 -6.92 15.03 -4.83
C VAL A 123 -8.44 15.15 -4.82
N ALA A 124 -9.01 16.06 -4.04
CA ALA A 124 -10.45 16.31 -3.98
C ALA A 124 -11.04 16.64 -5.35
N ARG A 125 -10.39 17.56 -6.12
CA ARG A 125 -10.84 17.91 -7.48
C ARG A 125 -10.72 16.72 -8.43
N TYR A 126 -9.67 15.93 -8.33
CA TYR A 126 -9.49 14.75 -9.17
C TYR A 126 -10.57 13.68 -8.91
N LEU A 127 -10.86 13.40 -7.64
CA LEU A 127 -11.91 12.47 -7.25
C LEU A 127 -13.31 12.97 -7.65
N ALA A 128 -13.57 14.27 -7.46
CA ALA A 128 -14.82 14.91 -7.87
C ALA A 128 -15.05 14.87 -9.39
N GLY A 129 -13.97 14.88 -10.18
CA GLY A 129 -14.03 14.78 -11.64
C GLY A 129 -14.45 13.40 -12.14
N GLY A 130 -14.57 12.39 -11.26
CA GLY A 130 -15.01 11.04 -11.63
C GLY A 130 -14.03 10.33 -12.58
N HIS A 131 -12.73 10.56 -12.43
CA HIS A 131 -11.69 9.97 -13.27
C HIS A 131 -11.32 8.54 -12.88
N VAL A 132 -11.76 8.09 -11.72
CA VAL A 132 -11.50 6.76 -11.16
C VAL A 132 -12.79 6.12 -10.66
N ASP A 133 -12.82 4.80 -10.63
CA ASP A 133 -13.98 4.04 -10.17
C ASP A 133 -13.99 3.85 -8.66
N GLY A 134 -12.80 3.92 -8.05
CA GLY A 134 -12.61 3.76 -6.62
C GLY A 134 -11.20 4.17 -6.21
N ALA A 135 -10.91 4.07 -4.91
CA ALA A 135 -9.63 4.43 -4.35
C ALA A 135 -9.11 3.39 -3.34
N LEU A 136 -7.79 3.30 -3.25
CA LEU A 136 -7.05 2.64 -2.18
C LEU A 136 -6.21 3.71 -1.51
N ALA A 137 -6.34 3.86 -0.20
CA ALA A 137 -5.60 4.87 0.56
C ALA A 137 -4.83 4.20 1.70
N PHE A 138 -3.56 4.52 1.88
CA PHE A 138 -2.75 3.96 2.96
C PHE A 138 -1.70 4.94 3.46
N SER A 139 -1.09 4.60 4.60
CA SER A 139 -0.19 5.48 5.36
C SER A 139 -0.91 6.75 5.82
N LEU A 140 -2.08 6.57 6.44
CA LEU A 140 -2.87 7.67 6.97
C LEU A 140 -2.39 8.08 8.35
N HIS A 141 -2.43 9.38 8.59
CA HIS A 141 -2.26 9.98 9.91
C HIS A 141 -3.63 10.21 10.58
N MET A 142 -3.67 10.27 11.92
CA MET A 142 -4.96 10.30 12.65
C MET A 142 -5.81 11.54 12.40
N ASP A 143 -5.17 12.65 12.04
CA ASP A 143 -5.85 13.92 11.80
C ASP A 143 -5.99 14.26 10.31
N ASP A 144 -5.80 13.27 9.40
CA ASP A 144 -5.92 13.45 7.96
C ASP A 144 -7.33 13.84 7.52
N GLU A 145 -7.39 14.80 6.60
CA GLU A 145 -8.65 15.22 5.96
C GLU A 145 -9.10 14.22 4.88
N LEU A 146 -8.22 13.35 4.40
CA LEU A 146 -8.45 12.45 3.28
C LEU A 146 -9.70 11.55 3.45
N PRO A 147 -9.96 10.93 4.61
CA PRO A 147 -11.18 10.14 4.80
C PRO A 147 -12.46 10.98 4.65
N SER A 148 -12.43 12.24 5.08
CA SER A 148 -13.55 13.17 4.97
C SER A 148 -13.79 13.60 3.50
N ILE A 149 -12.72 13.87 2.76
CA ILE A 149 -12.75 14.18 1.33
C ILE A 149 -13.35 13.02 0.54
N ILE A 150 -12.82 11.81 0.73
CA ILE A 150 -13.29 10.59 0.08
C ILE A 150 -14.79 10.38 0.33
N ARG A 151 -15.22 10.53 1.56
CA ARG A 151 -16.63 10.39 1.97
C ARG A 151 -17.53 11.43 1.29
N ARG A 152 -17.10 12.69 1.26
CA ARG A 152 -17.82 13.78 0.59
C ARG A 152 -18.13 13.48 -0.87
N PHE A 153 -17.20 12.88 -1.60
CA PHE A 153 -17.36 12.54 -3.01
C PHE A 153 -17.89 11.12 -3.24
N ARG A 154 -18.20 10.38 -2.17
CA ARG A 154 -18.74 9.01 -2.23
C ARG A 154 -17.92 8.05 -3.09
N VAL A 155 -16.61 8.21 -3.09
CA VAL A 155 -15.70 7.32 -3.82
C VAL A 155 -15.58 6.01 -3.05
N PRO A 156 -15.92 4.86 -3.65
CA PRO A 156 -15.68 3.56 -3.04
C PRO A 156 -14.21 3.40 -2.69
N THR A 157 -13.90 3.17 -1.42
CA THR A 157 -12.50 3.15 -0.95
C THR A 157 -12.26 1.99 0.01
N VAL A 158 -11.06 1.41 -0.07
CA VAL A 158 -10.51 0.46 0.90
C VAL A 158 -9.19 1.03 1.43
N TYR A 159 -9.01 0.95 2.74
CA TYR A 159 -7.84 1.50 3.40
C TYR A 159 -6.77 0.43 3.67
N GLY A 160 -5.50 0.78 3.56
CA GLY A 160 -4.37 0.00 4.01
C GLY A 160 -3.90 0.53 5.36
N GLY A 161 -4.06 -0.27 6.40
CA GLY A 161 -4.01 0.17 7.78
C GLY A 161 -5.36 0.66 8.29
N ARG A 162 -5.60 0.54 9.59
CA ARG A 162 -6.84 1.00 10.24
C ARG A 162 -6.88 2.52 10.28
N PRO A 163 -7.86 3.18 9.62
CA PRO A 163 -7.97 4.63 9.64
C PRO A 163 -8.51 5.15 10.97
N GLY A 164 -8.11 6.39 11.32
CA GLY A 164 -8.67 7.14 12.45
C GLY A 164 -8.16 6.73 13.84
N ARG A 165 -8.71 7.39 14.88
CA ARG A 165 -8.33 7.17 16.28
C ARG A 165 -8.97 5.89 16.83
N PRO A 166 -8.24 5.09 17.65
CA PRO A 166 -8.83 4.00 18.39
C PRO A 166 -9.99 4.51 19.27
N GLY A 167 -11.20 3.92 19.11
CA GLY A 167 -12.35 4.26 19.94
C GLY A 167 -13.24 5.42 19.44
N ALA A 168 -13.04 5.98 18.27
CA ALA A 168 -13.98 6.90 17.63
C ALA A 168 -15.22 6.15 17.12
N ALA A 169 -16.17 5.91 18.04
CA ALA A 169 -17.33 5.03 17.83
C ALA A 169 -18.50 5.64 17.02
N SER A 170 -18.35 6.82 16.40
CA SER A 170 -19.48 7.57 15.85
C SER A 170 -19.57 7.62 14.33
N GLU A 171 -18.67 6.95 13.61
CA GLU A 171 -18.66 6.94 12.15
C GLU A 171 -18.82 5.51 11.61
N PRO A 172 -19.51 5.32 10.45
CA PRO A 172 -19.58 4.00 9.84
C PRO A 172 -18.16 3.47 9.61
N ALA A 173 -17.95 2.21 9.96
CA ALA A 173 -16.67 1.55 9.83
C ALA A 173 -16.15 1.65 8.38
N LEU A 174 -14.95 2.17 8.21
CA LEU A 174 -14.29 2.23 6.92
C LEU A 174 -13.61 0.88 6.66
N PRO A 175 -13.83 0.23 5.51
CA PRO A 175 -13.23 -1.06 5.22
C PRO A 175 -11.71 -0.91 5.06
N TYR A 176 -10.94 -1.76 5.74
CA TYR A 176 -9.48 -1.72 5.67
C TYR A 176 -8.86 -3.12 5.66
N VAL A 177 -7.63 -3.18 5.19
CA VAL A 177 -6.74 -4.33 5.32
C VAL A 177 -5.55 -3.88 6.15
N ASP A 178 -5.27 -4.59 7.23
CA ASP A 178 -4.11 -4.33 8.08
C ASP A 178 -3.43 -5.65 8.44
N CYS A 179 -2.26 -5.60 9.07
CA CYS A 179 -1.66 -6.78 9.71
C CYS A 179 -1.92 -6.76 11.22
N ASP A 180 -1.68 -7.89 11.87
CA ASP A 180 -1.72 -7.98 13.34
C ASP A 180 -0.51 -7.26 13.95
N ASN A 181 -0.56 -5.92 13.95
CA ASN A 181 0.49 -5.06 14.47
C ASN A 181 0.76 -5.32 15.96
N ARG A 182 -0.33 -5.44 16.76
CA ARG A 182 -0.24 -5.64 18.21
C ARG A 182 0.30 -7.03 18.57
N GLY A 183 -0.25 -8.07 17.93
CA GLY A 183 0.19 -9.45 18.16
C GLY A 183 1.63 -9.68 17.70
N GLY A 184 2.02 -9.15 16.53
CA GLY A 184 3.38 -9.24 16.02
C GLY A 184 4.41 -8.53 16.91
N ALA A 185 4.08 -7.31 17.40
CA ALA A 185 4.93 -6.60 18.36
C ALA A 185 5.07 -7.37 19.68
N ALA A 186 3.96 -7.91 20.19
CA ALA A 186 4.00 -8.74 21.40
C ALA A 186 4.84 -10.02 21.19
N GLU A 187 4.78 -10.63 20.00
CA GLU A 187 5.63 -11.79 19.66
C GLU A 187 7.12 -11.41 19.66
N ALA A 188 7.49 -10.29 19.04
CA ALA A 188 8.85 -9.76 19.04
C ALA A 188 9.39 -9.56 20.46
N VAL A 189 8.59 -8.91 21.30
CA VAL A 189 9.02 -8.61 22.70
C VAL A 189 9.08 -9.89 23.53
N ARG A 190 8.13 -10.83 23.41
CA ARG A 190 8.20 -12.14 24.09
C ARG A 190 9.44 -12.91 23.71
N HIS A 191 9.87 -12.82 22.44
CA HIS A 191 11.12 -13.43 22.00
C HIS A 191 12.31 -12.83 22.76
N LEU A 192 12.42 -11.50 22.85
CA LEU A 192 13.49 -10.85 23.61
C LEU A 192 13.50 -11.26 25.09
N VAL A 193 12.30 -11.33 25.72
CA VAL A 193 12.17 -11.82 27.10
C VAL A 193 12.63 -13.26 27.22
N SER A 194 12.29 -14.13 26.26
CA SER A 194 12.71 -15.55 26.27
C SER A 194 14.21 -15.75 26.15
N LEU A 195 14.93 -14.79 25.55
CA LEU A 195 16.39 -14.73 25.52
C LEU A 195 17.03 -14.23 26.86
N GLY A 196 16.19 -13.98 27.88
CA GLY A 196 16.63 -13.49 29.19
C GLY A 196 16.89 -11.99 29.25
N ARG A 197 16.47 -11.22 28.21
CA ARG A 197 16.62 -9.76 28.20
C ARG A 197 15.65 -9.11 29.18
N ARG A 198 16.10 -8.08 29.88
CA ARG A 198 15.35 -7.44 30.97
C ARG A 198 15.14 -5.94 30.79
N ARG A 199 16.06 -5.26 30.13
CA ARG A 199 15.95 -3.82 29.83
C ARG A 199 15.72 -3.61 28.34
N ILE A 200 14.50 -3.96 27.93
CA ILE A 200 14.06 -3.96 26.53
C ILE A 200 13.52 -2.56 26.20
N ALA A 201 14.17 -1.86 25.29
CA ALA A 201 13.68 -0.59 24.76
C ALA A 201 12.80 -0.79 23.53
N HIS A 202 11.93 0.18 23.24
CA HIS A 202 11.13 0.24 22.04
C HIS A 202 11.39 1.54 21.26
N ILE A 203 11.81 1.40 19.99
CA ILE A 203 11.84 2.49 19.04
C ILE A 203 10.52 2.45 18.29
N ALA A 204 9.58 3.31 18.67
CA ALA A 204 8.25 3.40 18.10
C ALA A 204 8.24 4.16 16.77
N GLY A 205 7.21 3.95 15.95
CA GLY A 205 6.88 4.84 14.83
C GLY A 205 6.14 6.11 15.28
N PRO A 206 5.71 6.96 14.33
CA PRO A 206 4.92 8.16 14.60
C PRO A 206 3.63 7.82 15.36
N ARG A 207 3.35 8.56 16.43
CA ARG A 207 2.18 8.27 17.30
C ARG A 207 0.85 8.69 16.72
N ASP A 208 0.85 9.33 15.59
CA ASP A 208 -0.33 9.69 14.82
C ASP A 208 -0.70 8.64 13.76
N GLN A 209 0.04 7.51 13.72
CA GLN A 209 -0.28 6.34 12.91
C GLN A 209 -0.75 5.16 13.78
N THR A 210 -1.87 4.55 13.42
CA THR A 210 -2.49 3.44 14.20
C THR A 210 -1.58 2.21 14.29
N SER A 211 -0.83 1.90 13.24
CA SER A 211 0.16 0.81 13.25
C SER A 211 1.24 0.99 14.32
N ALA A 212 1.73 2.23 14.51
CA ALA A 212 2.71 2.53 15.53
C ALA A 212 2.12 2.41 16.94
N LEU A 213 0.89 2.87 17.15
CA LEU A 213 0.19 2.73 18.44
C LEU A 213 -0.06 1.26 18.79
N ASP A 214 -0.53 0.47 17.82
CA ASP A 214 -0.78 -0.96 18.03
C ASP A 214 0.52 -1.71 18.37
N ARG A 215 1.67 -1.33 17.76
CA ARG A 215 2.98 -1.90 18.10
C ARG A 215 3.46 -1.47 19.48
N ILE A 216 3.19 -0.22 19.91
CA ILE A 216 3.42 0.23 21.31
C ILE A 216 2.56 -0.59 22.28
N ASP A 217 1.29 -0.79 21.95
CA ASP A 217 0.40 -1.58 22.82
C ASP A 217 0.84 -3.04 22.91
N GLY A 218 1.27 -3.65 21.80
CA GLY A 218 1.86 -4.99 21.80
C GLY A 218 3.14 -5.09 22.66
N TYR A 219 3.99 -4.08 22.64
CA TYR A 219 5.15 -3.99 23.54
C TYR A 219 4.71 -3.93 25.02
N ARG A 220 3.71 -3.10 25.32
CA ARG A 220 3.17 -2.94 26.69
C ARG A 220 2.41 -4.16 27.19
N ASP A 221 1.77 -4.93 26.33
CA ASP A 221 1.10 -6.18 26.69
C ASP A 221 2.06 -7.20 27.32
N VAL A 222 3.34 -7.15 26.94
CA VAL A 222 4.37 -8.06 27.45
C VAL A 222 5.14 -7.42 28.61
N LEU A 223 5.27 -6.11 28.62
CA LEU A 223 6.01 -5.34 29.63
C LEU A 223 5.12 -4.24 30.23
N PRO A 224 4.04 -4.59 30.97
CA PRO A 224 3.06 -3.62 31.46
C PRO A 224 3.64 -2.64 32.50
N GLU A 225 4.64 -3.08 33.26
CA GLU A 225 5.35 -2.27 34.24
C GLU A 225 6.66 -1.69 33.68
N GLY A 226 6.82 -1.73 32.34
CA GLY A 226 8.01 -1.23 31.66
C GLY A 226 8.22 0.27 31.90
N ASP A 227 9.49 0.66 32.07
CA ASP A 227 9.86 2.07 32.22
C ASP A 227 9.48 2.88 30.96
N PRO A 228 8.60 3.88 31.06
CA PRO A 228 8.21 4.70 29.93
C PRO A 228 9.40 5.39 29.23
N ALA A 229 10.51 5.57 29.94
CA ALA A 229 11.73 6.16 29.40
C ALA A 229 12.50 5.22 28.45
N LEU A 230 12.16 3.91 28.42
CA LEU A 230 12.64 2.94 27.45
C LEU A 230 11.88 3.00 26.11
N LEU A 231 10.96 3.95 25.95
CA LEU A 231 10.26 4.19 24.68
C LEU A 231 10.78 5.49 24.06
N ALA A 232 11.26 5.42 22.83
CA ALA A 232 11.66 6.58 22.03
C ALA A 232 10.89 6.58 20.71
N GLU A 233 10.50 7.76 20.24
CA GLU A 233 9.78 7.93 18.99
C GLU A 233 10.75 8.10 17.82
N GLY A 234 10.51 7.34 16.76
CA GLY A 234 11.11 7.48 15.44
C GLY A 234 10.04 7.92 14.42
N ASP A 235 10.40 7.83 13.16
CA ASP A 235 9.59 8.29 12.03
C ASP A 235 9.55 7.28 10.86
N PHE A 236 9.79 6.00 11.19
CA PHE A 236 9.94 4.89 10.26
C PHE A 236 11.12 5.02 9.28
N THR A 237 12.03 5.98 9.47
CA THR A 237 13.25 6.15 8.66
C THR A 237 14.49 5.59 9.38
N VAL A 238 15.57 5.35 8.61
CA VAL A 238 16.88 4.96 9.15
C VAL A 238 17.41 6.02 10.13
N GLU A 239 17.28 7.29 9.76
CA GLU A 239 17.73 8.43 10.53
C GLU A 239 16.92 8.60 11.83
N GLY A 240 15.61 8.40 11.77
CA GLY A 240 14.75 8.41 12.95
C GLY A 240 15.09 7.30 13.92
N GLY A 241 15.35 6.10 13.41
CA GLY A 241 15.83 4.97 14.22
C GLY A 241 17.18 5.24 14.90
N ALA A 242 18.10 5.86 14.16
CA ALA A 242 19.41 6.25 14.72
C ALA A 242 19.30 7.33 15.81
N ARG A 243 18.46 8.36 15.60
CA ARG A 243 18.20 9.40 16.61
C ARG A 243 17.59 8.78 17.88
N ALA A 244 16.56 7.96 17.73
CA ALA A 244 15.88 7.30 18.84
C ALA A 244 16.84 6.38 19.62
N MET A 245 17.67 5.59 18.93
CA MET A 245 18.67 4.73 19.57
C MET A 245 19.71 5.51 20.35
N THR A 246 20.18 6.64 19.82
CA THR A 246 21.11 7.53 20.50
C THR A 246 20.51 8.04 21.82
N GLN A 247 19.27 8.55 21.77
CA GLN A 247 18.55 9.01 22.97
C GLN A 247 18.38 7.90 24.02
N LEU A 248 18.04 6.69 23.58
CA LEU A 248 17.88 5.54 24.46
C LEU A 248 19.19 5.17 25.16
N LEU A 249 20.31 5.12 24.45
CA LEU A 249 21.62 4.80 25.04
C LEU A 249 22.13 5.89 26.00
N GLU A 250 21.78 7.15 25.77
CA GLU A 250 22.13 8.25 26.66
C GLU A 250 21.36 8.18 27.99
N ARG A 251 20.06 7.79 27.92
CA ARG A 251 19.22 7.66 29.12
C ARG A 251 19.41 6.32 29.83
N HIS A 252 19.61 5.25 29.07
CA HIS A 252 19.68 3.86 29.54
C HIS A 252 20.91 3.14 28.95
N PRO A 253 22.14 3.46 29.40
CA PRO A 253 23.35 2.84 28.86
C PRO A 253 23.41 1.33 29.10
N ASP A 254 22.59 0.82 30.01
CA ASP A 254 22.52 -0.57 30.44
C ASP A 254 21.38 -1.35 29.75
N LEU A 255 20.69 -0.77 28.72
CA LEU A 255 19.72 -1.53 27.94
C LEU A 255 20.38 -2.74 27.27
N ASP A 256 19.65 -3.86 27.20
CA ASP A 256 20.16 -5.15 26.71
C ASP A 256 19.37 -5.69 25.51
N ALA A 257 18.28 -5.02 25.13
CA ALA A 257 17.53 -5.33 23.91
C ALA A 257 16.75 -4.12 23.38
N VAL A 258 16.44 -4.17 22.07
CA VAL A 258 15.63 -3.18 21.37
C VAL A 258 14.64 -3.88 20.46
N PHE A 259 13.36 -3.49 20.54
CA PHE A 259 12.35 -3.72 19.52
C PHE A 259 12.16 -2.42 18.73
N ALA A 260 12.49 -2.41 17.44
CA ALA A 260 12.25 -1.30 16.54
C ALA A 260 10.97 -1.55 15.74
N ALA A 261 10.12 -0.54 15.62
CA ALA A 261 8.81 -0.68 15.00
C ALA A 261 8.86 -0.93 13.49
N ASN A 262 10.02 -0.75 12.82
CA ASN A 262 10.24 -1.29 11.47
C ASN A 262 11.73 -1.60 11.22
N ASP A 263 12.03 -2.25 10.09
CA ASP A 263 13.38 -2.68 9.74
C ASP A 263 14.31 -1.50 9.38
N LEU A 264 13.77 -0.43 8.83
CA LEU A 264 14.55 0.79 8.55
C LEU A 264 15.08 1.40 9.85
N MET A 265 14.21 1.61 10.84
CA MET A 265 14.64 2.10 12.15
C MET A 265 15.56 1.12 12.85
N ALA A 266 15.33 -0.20 12.71
CA ALA A 266 16.24 -1.21 13.24
C ALA A 266 17.63 -1.10 12.62
N SER A 267 17.75 -0.87 11.32
CA SER A 267 19.04 -0.67 10.65
C SER A 267 19.76 0.58 11.14
N GLY A 268 19.03 1.68 11.38
CA GLY A 268 19.55 2.90 11.98
C GLY A 268 20.05 2.68 13.42
N ALA A 269 19.26 1.95 14.21
CA ALA A 269 19.64 1.56 15.58
C ALA A 269 20.91 0.68 15.60
N LEU A 270 20.98 -0.29 14.69
CA LEU A 270 22.14 -1.16 14.55
C LEU A 270 23.41 -0.38 14.23
N ARG A 271 23.34 0.62 13.35
CA ARG A 271 24.45 1.53 13.05
C ARG A 271 24.95 2.22 14.31
N VAL A 272 24.05 2.82 15.11
CA VAL A 272 24.41 3.53 16.35
C VAL A 272 25.01 2.57 17.39
N LEU A 273 24.44 1.38 17.57
CA LEU A 273 24.99 0.35 18.45
C LEU A 273 26.43 0.00 18.09
N ARG A 274 26.71 -0.19 16.81
CA ARG A 274 28.05 -0.49 16.30
C ARG A 274 29.03 0.69 16.55
N GLU A 275 28.61 1.92 16.26
CA GLU A 275 29.42 3.14 16.50
C GLU A 275 29.74 3.33 17.98
N ARG A 276 28.86 2.90 18.89
CA ARG A 276 29.06 2.91 20.35
C ARG A 276 29.77 1.66 20.89
N GLY A 277 30.26 0.78 20.00
CA GLY A 277 30.99 -0.44 20.36
C GLY A 277 30.13 -1.53 21.01
N ARG A 278 28.79 -1.44 20.90
CA ARG A 278 27.85 -2.44 21.46
C ARG A 278 27.67 -3.60 20.49
N ARG A 279 27.90 -4.80 20.96
CA ARG A 279 27.83 -6.02 20.13
C ARG A 279 26.40 -6.55 20.05
N VAL A 280 25.89 -6.67 18.83
CA VAL A 280 24.59 -7.30 18.54
C VAL A 280 24.83 -8.74 18.07
N PRO A 281 24.15 -9.76 18.62
CA PRO A 281 23.15 -9.72 19.70
C PRO A 281 23.74 -9.86 21.10
N LYS A 282 25.05 -10.00 21.26
CA LYS A 282 25.69 -10.43 22.54
C LYS A 282 25.35 -9.50 23.69
N GLU A 283 25.50 -8.19 23.51
CA GLU A 283 25.24 -7.19 24.52
C GLU A 283 23.86 -6.56 24.38
N VAL A 284 23.41 -6.33 23.14
CA VAL A 284 22.08 -5.80 22.84
C VAL A 284 21.44 -6.65 21.76
N ALA A 285 20.36 -7.32 22.06
CA ALA A 285 19.56 -8.01 21.06
C ALA A 285 18.67 -7.00 20.31
N LEU A 286 18.46 -7.20 19.00
CA LEU A 286 17.69 -6.27 18.18
C LEU A 286 16.66 -7.05 17.35
N VAL A 287 15.39 -6.61 17.42
CA VAL A 287 14.28 -7.15 16.58
C VAL A 287 13.65 -5.98 15.83
N GLY A 288 13.38 -6.20 14.53
CA GLY A 288 12.65 -5.28 13.65
C GLY A 288 11.20 -5.70 13.41
N PHE A 289 10.58 -5.06 12.42
CA PHE A 289 9.25 -5.36 11.91
C PHE A 289 9.22 -5.08 10.41
N ASP A 290 8.41 -5.81 9.63
CA ASP A 290 8.14 -5.79 8.19
C ASP A 290 8.78 -6.96 7.43
N ASP A 291 9.98 -7.40 7.80
CA ASP A 291 10.81 -8.37 7.09
C ASP A 291 11.12 -7.93 5.65
N MET A 292 11.56 -6.69 5.51
CA MET A 292 12.04 -6.18 4.23
C MET A 292 13.36 -6.85 3.86
N VAL A 293 13.32 -7.82 2.94
CA VAL A 293 14.48 -8.63 2.52
C VAL A 293 15.69 -7.77 2.15
N SER A 294 15.45 -6.64 1.45
CA SER A 294 16.48 -5.67 1.07
C SER A 294 17.15 -4.97 2.26
N ILE A 295 16.66 -5.16 3.46
CA ILE A 295 17.20 -4.59 4.70
C ILE A 295 17.55 -5.72 5.66
N ALA A 296 16.59 -6.56 6.01
CA ALA A 296 16.73 -7.55 7.07
C ALA A 296 17.82 -8.61 6.79
N GLU A 297 18.03 -8.97 5.52
CA GLU A 297 19.05 -9.98 5.14
C GLU A 297 20.44 -9.36 4.91
N ILE A 298 20.52 -8.06 4.57
CA ILE A 298 21.79 -7.41 4.25
C ILE A 298 22.42 -6.67 5.43
N THR A 299 21.67 -6.47 6.53
CA THR A 299 22.26 -5.93 7.78
C THR A 299 23.26 -6.93 8.37
N GLU A 300 24.23 -6.46 9.13
CA GLU A 300 25.21 -7.28 9.80
C GLU A 300 25.19 -6.99 11.32
N PRO A 301 24.74 -7.94 12.14
CA PRO A 301 24.17 -9.26 11.75
C PRO A 301 22.82 -9.12 11.04
N PRO A 302 22.39 -10.17 10.26
CA PRO A 302 21.06 -10.21 9.67
C PRO A 302 19.96 -10.08 10.71
N LEU A 303 18.94 -9.29 10.41
CA LEU A 303 17.94 -8.82 11.36
C LEU A 303 16.83 -9.85 11.62
N THR A 304 16.66 -10.27 12.86
CA THR A 304 15.44 -10.90 13.37
C THR A 304 14.31 -9.88 13.30
N THR A 305 13.18 -10.23 12.70
CA THR A 305 12.11 -9.28 12.42
C THR A 305 10.75 -9.95 12.31
N VAL A 306 9.67 -9.21 12.50
CA VAL A 306 8.31 -9.67 12.31
C VAL A 306 7.91 -9.50 10.85
N ARG A 307 7.55 -10.60 10.17
CA ARG A 307 7.10 -10.56 8.77
C ARG A 307 5.63 -10.24 8.68
N GLN A 308 5.28 -9.30 7.81
CA GLN A 308 3.96 -9.06 7.27
C GLN A 308 3.94 -9.27 5.75
N ASP A 309 2.82 -9.72 5.18
CA ASP A 309 2.68 -9.90 3.72
C ASP A 309 2.18 -8.61 3.06
N VAL A 310 3.07 -7.64 2.92
CA VAL A 310 2.74 -6.30 2.37
C VAL A 310 2.18 -6.41 0.94
N GLU A 311 2.79 -7.25 0.09
CA GLU A 311 2.31 -7.46 -1.28
C GLU A 311 0.93 -8.13 -1.30
N GLY A 312 0.71 -9.12 -0.42
CA GLY A 312 -0.59 -9.79 -0.26
C GLY A 312 -1.68 -8.86 0.26
N MET A 313 -1.35 -7.96 1.20
CA MET A 313 -2.29 -6.92 1.67
C MET A 313 -2.70 -5.99 0.53
N GLY A 314 -1.76 -5.53 -0.31
CA GLY A 314 -2.07 -4.73 -1.49
C GLY A 314 -3.03 -5.43 -2.45
N ARG A 315 -2.81 -6.72 -2.72
CA ARG A 315 -3.75 -7.55 -3.52
C ARG A 315 -5.12 -7.66 -2.88
N LEU A 316 -5.17 -7.88 -1.57
CA LEU A 316 -6.43 -8.02 -0.84
C LEU A 316 -7.25 -6.73 -0.86
N MET A 317 -6.62 -5.56 -0.70
CA MET A 317 -7.27 -4.26 -0.84
C MET A 317 -7.98 -4.12 -2.19
N VAL A 318 -7.31 -4.49 -3.29
CA VAL A 318 -7.91 -4.46 -4.63
C VAL A 318 -9.10 -5.39 -4.73
N ARG A 319 -8.99 -6.65 -4.26
CA ARG A 319 -10.11 -7.61 -4.29
C ARG A 319 -11.32 -7.09 -3.54
N MET A 320 -11.12 -6.52 -2.36
CA MET A 320 -12.20 -5.91 -1.57
C MET A 320 -12.85 -4.75 -2.31
N LEU A 321 -12.04 -3.85 -2.92
CA LEU A 321 -12.55 -2.73 -3.70
C LEU A 321 -13.35 -3.23 -4.92
N MET A 322 -12.84 -4.21 -5.67
CA MET A 322 -13.49 -4.72 -6.87
C MET A 322 -14.82 -5.43 -6.56
N ARG A 323 -14.90 -6.19 -5.47
CA ARG A 323 -16.17 -6.76 -4.98
C ARG A 323 -17.20 -5.65 -4.71
N ARG A 324 -16.79 -4.58 -4.02
CA ARG A 324 -17.65 -3.42 -3.76
C ARG A 324 -18.12 -2.74 -5.05
N LEU A 325 -17.22 -2.53 -6.00
CA LEU A 325 -17.55 -1.94 -7.31
C LEU A 325 -18.49 -2.82 -8.13
N ASN A 326 -18.44 -4.14 -7.97
CA ASN A 326 -19.31 -5.08 -8.65
C ASN A 326 -20.70 -5.24 -7.99
N GLY A 327 -20.95 -4.57 -6.86
CA GLY A 327 -22.19 -4.75 -6.11
C GLY A 327 -22.27 -6.10 -5.38
N GLU A 328 -21.13 -6.79 -5.22
CA GLU A 328 -21.05 -8.03 -4.47
C GLU A 328 -20.94 -7.67 -2.98
N GLY A 329 -22.05 -7.74 -2.25
CA GLY A 329 -22.12 -7.37 -0.83
C GLY A 329 -23.08 -6.21 -0.53
N GLU A 330 -24.17 -6.07 -1.27
CA GLU A 330 -25.29 -5.19 -0.89
C GLU A 330 -25.84 -5.64 0.47
N GLY A 331 -25.60 -4.82 1.50
CA GLY A 331 -26.09 -5.02 2.87
C GLY A 331 -25.06 -5.50 3.89
N ASP A 332 -23.94 -6.04 3.50
CA ASP A 332 -22.84 -6.35 4.41
C ASP A 332 -21.83 -5.22 4.44
N GLU A 333 -21.59 -4.65 5.60
CA GLU A 333 -20.37 -3.91 5.88
C GLU A 333 -19.21 -4.79 5.43
N LEU A 334 -18.41 -4.34 4.45
CA LEU A 334 -17.19 -5.05 4.08
C LEU A 334 -16.34 -5.15 5.34
N GLU A 335 -16.26 -6.37 5.90
CA GLU A 335 -15.47 -6.62 7.10
C GLU A 335 -14.02 -6.25 6.81
N SER A 336 -13.45 -5.47 7.72
CA SER A 336 -12.02 -5.19 7.70
C SER A 336 -11.24 -6.48 7.92
N VAL A 337 -10.10 -6.61 7.27
CA VAL A 337 -9.29 -7.83 7.31
C VAL A 337 -7.97 -7.55 8.01
N ILE A 338 -7.68 -8.34 9.05
CA ILE A 338 -6.38 -8.36 9.72
C ILE A 338 -5.61 -9.59 9.24
N THR A 339 -4.48 -9.38 8.57
CA THR A 339 -3.60 -10.46 8.13
C THR A 339 -2.64 -10.89 9.24
N PRO A 340 -2.31 -12.19 9.36
CA PRO A 340 -1.39 -12.66 10.38
C PRO A 340 0.02 -12.16 10.13
N THR A 341 0.77 -12.01 11.23
CA THR A 341 2.22 -11.77 11.23
C THR A 341 2.97 -12.98 11.78
N ARG A 342 4.27 -13.04 11.60
CA ARG A 342 5.13 -14.07 12.19
C ARG A 342 6.54 -13.56 12.42
N LEU A 343 7.17 -13.98 13.49
CA LEU A 343 8.57 -13.69 13.74
C LEU A 343 9.48 -14.54 12.83
N VAL A 344 10.47 -13.90 12.23
CA VAL A 344 11.52 -14.51 11.42
C VAL A 344 12.84 -14.37 12.15
N HIS A 345 13.33 -15.48 12.68
CA HIS A 345 14.59 -15.51 13.43
C HIS A 345 15.77 -15.40 12.49
N ARG A 346 16.74 -14.52 12.83
CA ARG A 346 18.05 -14.38 12.21
C ARG A 346 19.10 -14.17 13.30
N ALA A 347 20.18 -13.45 13.00
CA ALA A 347 21.34 -13.38 13.89
C ALA A 347 21.38 -12.17 14.84
N SER A 348 20.39 -11.25 14.77
CA SER A 348 20.39 -10.04 15.59
C SER A 348 19.69 -10.20 16.95
N ALA A 349 18.96 -11.30 17.14
CA ALA A 349 18.31 -11.65 18.41
C ALA A 349 18.14 -13.16 18.54
#